data_04479c61fe54f5c2c910286cd0fa20c8
#
_entry.id   04479c61fe54f5c2c910286cd0fa20c8
#
_cell.length_a   1.000
_cell.length_b   1.000
_cell.length_c   1.000
_cell.angle_alpha   90.00
_cell.angle_beta   90.00
_cell.angle_gamma   90.00
#
_symmetry.space_group_name_H-M   'P 1'
#
loop_
_entity.id
_entity.type
_entity.pdbx_description
1 polymer ?
#
loop_
_entity_poly.entity_id
_entity_poly.type
_entity_poly.pdbx_seq_one_letter_code
_entity_poly.pdbx_strand_id
1 'polypeptide(L)'
;MGLLFLSSFFFISTINLAKAYTIENYQEKAEERLIISPTNLEMSLGTNESITQNLIIINRLGRTAEFKIKFEDFTGSDDPNKSTVFLGEETAGITSAKNWISTEIDKITLNHGDRLNLPITIKVPEGVEAGSHYVAVFASVAGENKAEGQQVVKLVSRVGTLILINVPGANRESGEITEFKTDKKFYRNGPVNFSTVFKNTGNVYQKVRGEISVTNILGAQIAQIPVKDWVVLSNASRRQAAEWDKKWILGRYKAHLKVFYGLGGNLTDENEVVFYAFPWHIALLILLILIVIYYAFKYLFSKFEIRRREEPKQF
;
A
#
# COMPACT_ATOMS: atom_id res chain seq x y z
N MET A 1 -12.70 83.59 -29.60
CA MET A 1 -12.61 83.07 -28.20
C MET A 1 -13.34 81.74 -28.20
N GLY A 2 -12.65 80.68 -28.47
CA GLY A 2 -13.18 79.31 -28.59
C GLY A 2 -12.71 78.46 -27.42
N LEU A 3 -13.66 77.97 -26.60
CA LEU A 3 -13.41 77.03 -25.53
C LEU A 3 -13.31 75.58 -26.08
N LEU A 4 -12.15 74.93 -25.91
CA LEU A 4 -11.94 73.52 -26.12
C LEU A 4 -12.35 72.79 -24.87
N PHE A 5 -13.42 71.97 -24.94
CA PHE A 5 -13.76 71.01 -23.91
C PHE A 5 -12.93 69.72 -24.12
N LEU A 6 -11.95 69.42 -23.21
CA LEU A 6 -11.25 68.16 -23.14
C LEU A 6 -12.11 67.19 -22.33
N SER A 7 -12.75 66.20 -22.94
CA SER A 7 -13.44 65.12 -22.24
C SER A 7 -12.44 64.03 -21.95
N SER A 8 -12.03 63.86 -20.66
CA SER A 8 -11.26 62.75 -20.20
C SER A 8 -12.12 61.49 -20.15
N PHE A 9 -11.88 60.55 -21.05
CA PHE A 9 -12.46 59.20 -20.97
C PHE A 9 -11.65 58.40 -19.95
N PHE A 10 -12.24 58.16 -18.78
CA PHE A 10 -11.69 57.21 -17.80
C PHE A 10 -12.04 55.80 -18.28
N PHE A 11 -11.06 55.05 -18.80
CA PHE A 11 -11.18 53.63 -19.05
C PHE A 11 -11.08 52.91 -17.69
N ILE A 12 -12.22 52.48 -17.13
CA ILE A 12 -12.23 51.53 -16.01
C ILE A 12 -11.91 50.16 -16.58
N SER A 13 -10.64 49.76 -16.52
CA SER A 13 -10.22 48.41 -16.81
C SER A 13 -10.71 47.51 -15.66
N THR A 14 -11.76 46.73 -15.91
CA THR A 14 -12.13 45.65 -14.99
C THR A 14 -11.08 44.56 -15.06
N ILE A 15 -10.25 44.49 -14.02
CA ILE A 15 -9.31 43.38 -13.83
C ILE A 15 -10.17 42.14 -13.51
N ASN A 16 -10.40 41.30 -14.52
CA ASN A 16 -10.88 39.94 -14.28
C ASN A 16 -9.75 39.17 -13.60
N LEU A 17 -9.81 38.99 -12.28
CA LEU A 17 -8.95 38.02 -11.58
C LEU A 17 -9.26 36.64 -12.18
N ALA A 18 -8.32 36.10 -12.93
CA ALA A 18 -8.40 34.72 -13.41
C ALA A 18 -8.44 33.81 -12.20
N LYS A 19 -9.45 32.97 -12.07
CA LYS A 19 -9.52 31.95 -11.04
C LYS A 19 -8.40 30.94 -11.31
N ALA A 20 -7.62 30.62 -10.29
CA ALA A 20 -6.53 29.65 -10.44
C ALA A 20 -7.02 28.19 -10.58
N TYR A 21 -8.27 27.90 -10.17
CA TYR A 21 -8.89 26.58 -10.36
C TYR A 21 -9.83 26.56 -11.56
N THR A 22 -9.99 25.37 -12.17
CA THR A 22 -10.94 25.13 -13.26
C THR A 22 -11.93 24.04 -12.90
N ILE A 23 -13.18 24.17 -13.42
CA ILE A 23 -14.21 23.13 -13.29
C ILE A 23 -14.65 22.74 -14.71
N GLU A 24 -14.58 21.44 -14.96
CA GLU A 24 -15.05 20.81 -16.20
C GLU A 24 -16.16 19.82 -15.84
N ASN A 25 -17.21 19.71 -16.67
CA ASN A 25 -18.28 18.76 -16.44
C ASN A 25 -18.23 17.62 -17.46
N TYR A 26 -18.28 16.41 -16.97
CA TYR A 26 -18.35 15.19 -17.77
C TYR A 26 -19.63 14.44 -17.43
N GLN A 27 -20.37 14.00 -18.47
CA GLN A 27 -21.55 13.16 -18.27
C GLN A 27 -21.09 11.75 -17.89
N GLU A 28 -20.97 11.50 -16.58
CA GLU A 28 -20.57 10.21 -16.03
C GLU A 28 -21.71 9.55 -15.27
N LYS A 29 -21.69 8.22 -15.22
CA LYS A 29 -22.65 7.45 -14.42
C LYS A 29 -22.42 7.73 -12.92
N ALA A 30 -23.51 7.93 -12.18
CA ALA A 30 -23.45 8.04 -10.72
C ALA A 30 -22.94 6.73 -10.11
N GLU A 31 -21.95 6.82 -9.19
CA GLU A 31 -21.33 5.68 -8.52
C GLU A 31 -21.33 5.86 -7.00
N GLU A 32 -22.07 6.85 -6.49
CA GLU A 32 -22.16 7.21 -5.06
C GLU A 32 -20.81 7.38 -4.37
N ARG A 33 -19.77 7.81 -5.11
CA ARG A 33 -18.41 7.96 -4.60
C ARG A 33 -17.80 9.31 -4.92
N LEU A 34 -16.80 9.67 -4.14
CA LEU A 34 -15.89 10.79 -4.38
C LEU A 34 -14.58 10.25 -4.97
N ILE A 35 -13.97 11.01 -5.86
CA ILE A 35 -12.65 10.66 -6.41
C ILE A 35 -11.70 11.82 -6.19
N ILE A 36 -10.48 11.53 -5.75
CA ILE A 36 -9.35 12.47 -5.75
C ILE A 36 -8.17 11.82 -6.43
N SER A 37 -7.42 12.58 -7.21
CA SER A 37 -6.24 12.12 -7.94
C SER A 37 -5.17 13.23 -8.00
N PRO A 38 -3.89 12.88 -7.86
CA PRO A 38 -3.37 11.55 -7.51
C PRO A 38 -3.66 11.19 -6.05
N THR A 39 -3.61 9.90 -5.69
CA THR A 39 -3.79 9.46 -4.30
C THR A 39 -2.56 9.70 -3.44
N ASN A 40 -1.38 9.72 -4.06
CA ASN A 40 -0.10 10.00 -3.40
C ASN A 40 0.71 10.99 -4.24
N LEU A 41 1.38 11.92 -3.56
CA LEU A 41 2.40 12.80 -4.11
C LEU A 41 3.68 12.64 -3.30
N GLU A 42 4.77 12.38 -3.98
CA GLU A 42 6.10 12.27 -3.38
C GLU A 42 7.02 13.28 -4.04
N MET A 43 7.73 14.06 -3.23
CA MET A 43 8.61 15.10 -3.73
C MET A 43 9.78 15.35 -2.81
N SER A 44 10.85 15.92 -3.37
CA SER A 44 11.98 16.46 -2.61
C SER A 44 12.02 17.96 -2.83
N LEU A 45 11.97 18.73 -1.74
CA LEU A 45 11.98 20.19 -1.75
C LEU A 45 12.95 20.68 -0.68
N GLY A 46 13.85 21.58 -1.08
CA GLY A 46 14.73 22.28 -0.15
C GLY A 46 13.99 23.34 0.67
N THR A 47 14.65 23.84 1.72
CA THR A 47 14.14 24.98 2.48
C THR A 47 13.97 26.21 1.59
N ASN A 48 12.90 26.97 1.80
CA ASN A 48 12.45 28.11 0.98
C ASN A 48 12.01 27.76 -0.46
N GLU A 49 12.05 26.52 -0.86
CA GLU A 49 11.51 26.08 -2.16
C GLU A 49 9.97 25.97 -2.11
N SER A 50 9.36 26.21 -3.25
CA SER A 50 7.92 26.04 -3.42
C SER A 50 7.60 25.39 -4.76
N ILE A 51 6.51 24.60 -4.76
CA ILE A 51 5.97 23.95 -5.95
C ILE A 51 4.46 24.01 -5.93
N THR A 52 3.85 24.18 -7.10
CA THR A 52 2.40 24.05 -7.25
C THR A 52 2.06 22.74 -7.93
N GLN A 53 1.15 21.98 -7.32
CA GLN A 53 0.66 20.70 -7.82
C GLN A 53 -0.87 20.79 -8.02
N ASN A 54 -1.38 20.11 -9.04
CA ASN A 54 -2.81 20.06 -9.30
C ASN A 54 -3.43 18.78 -8.74
N LEU A 55 -4.44 18.94 -7.89
CA LEU A 55 -5.31 17.85 -7.47
C LEU A 55 -6.60 17.87 -8.29
N ILE A 56 -7.05 16.71 -8.67
CA ILE A 56 -8.30 16.52 -9.38
C ILE A 56 -9.33 15.94 -8.43
N ILE A 57 -10.45 16.63 -8.23
CA ILE A 57 -11.55 16.15 -7.40
C ILE A 57 -12.77 15.99 -8.30
N ILE A 58 -13.41 14.80 -8.27
CA ILE A 58 -14.56 14.49 -9.13
C ILE A 58 -15.75 14.11 -8.25
N ASN A 59 -16.88 14.77 -8.50
CA ASN A 59 -18.13 14.45 -7.86
C ASN A 59 -18.91 13.39 -8.67
N ARG A 60 -18.94 12.14 -8.18
CA ARG A 60 -19.76 11.04 -8.74
C ARG A 60 -20.90 10.60 -7.82
N LEU A 61 -21.35 11.49 -6.91
CA LEU A 61 -22.40 11.16 -5.93
C LEU A 61 -23.82 11.06 -6.53
N GLY A 62 -24.02 11.43 -7.80
CA GLY A 62 -25.35 11.51 -8.38
C GLY A 62 -26.14 12.77 -7.98
N ARG A 63 -25.54 13.69 -7.21
CA ARG A 63 -26.15 14.93 -6.71
C ARG A 63 -25.15 16.06 -6.61
N THR A 64 -25.62 17.29 -6.54
CA THR A 64 -24.82 18.47 -6.17
C THR A 64 -24.44 18.38 -4.70
N ALA A 65 -23.18 18.71 -4.37
CA ALA A 65 -22.68 18.69 -3.00
C ALA A 65 -21.65 19.80 -2.75
N GLU A 66 -21.60 20.29 -1.51
CA GLU A 66 -20.55 21.19 -1.03
C GLU A 66 -19.36 20.37 -0.56
N PHE A 67 -18.21 20.60 -1.16
CA PHE A 67 -16.93 20.03 -0.80
C PHE A 67 -16.15 20.98 0.10
N LYS A 68 -15.59 20.43 1.20
CA LYS A 68 -14.67 21.14 2.08
C LYS A 68 -13.29 20.56 1.93
N ILE A 69 -12.30 21.42 1.68
CA ILE A 69 -10.90 21.07 1.57
C ILE A 69 -10.24 21.30 2.92
N LYS A 70 -9.54 20.28 3.44
CA LYS A 70 -8.83 20.35 4.70
C LYS A 70 -7.47 19.72 4.58
N PHE A 71 -6.51 20.27 5.34
CA PHE A 71 -5.16 19.72 5.48
C PHE A 71 -5.02 19.09 6.85
N GLU A 72 -4.50 17.87 6.90
CA GLU A 72 -4.32 17.14 8.16
C GLU A 72 -2.95 16.46 8.14
N ASP A 73 -2.16 16.68 9.18
CA ASP A 73 -0.90 16.00 9.35
C ASP A 73 -1.10 14.52 9.65
N PHE A 74 -0.17 13.70 9.19
CA PHE A 74 -0.14 12.30 9.56
C PHE A 74 1.29 11.83 9.86
N THR A 75 1.42 10.71 10.52
CA THR A 75 2.69 10.06 10.84
C THR A 75 2.58 8.56 10.60
N GLY A 76 3.71 7.88 10.64
CA GLY A 76 3.76 6.43 10.68
C GLY A 76 3.32 5.87 12.03
N SER A 77 3.06 4.59 12.09
CA SER A 77 2.69 3.85 13.29
C SER A 77 3.76 2.81 13.64
N ASP A 78 4.00 2.60 14.93
CA ASP A 78 4.76 1.45 15.42
C ASP A 78 3.95 0.14 15.32
N ASP A 79 2.61 0.21 15.23
CA ASP A 79 1.77 -0.94 14.93
C ASP A 79 1.91 -1.30 13.44
N PRO A 80 2.50 -2.45 13.10
CA PRO A 80 2.79 -2.81 11.71
C PRO A 80 1.52 -3.04 10.86
N ASN A 81 0.35 -3.13 11.48
CA ASN A 81 -0.94 -3.29 10.80
C ASN A 81 -1.61 -1.94 10.47
N LYS A 82 -1.07 -0.83 11.00
CA LYS A 82 -1.52 0.54 10.73
C LYS A 82 -0.45 1.28 9.95
N SER A 83 -0.70 1.58 8.68
CA SER A 83 0.28 2.28 7.84
C SER A 83 0.43 3.76 8.17
N THR A 84 -0.61 4.40 8.66
CA THR A 84 -0.70 5.85 8.91
C THR A 84 -1.58 6.14 10.11
N VAL A 85 -1.21 7.19 10.85
CA VAL A 85 -1.99 7.77 11.95
C VAL A 85 -2.19 9.24 11.66
N PHE A 86 -3.44 9.67 11.48
CA PHE A 86 -3.79 11.08 11.32
C PHE A 86 -3.78 11.77 12.67
N LEU A 87 -3.15 12.95 12.73
CA LEU A 87 -2.90 13.66 13.99
C LEU A 87 -4.02 14.62 14.39
N GLY A 88 -5.05 14.79 13.53
CA GLY A 88 -6.14 15.73 13.77
C GLY A 88 -5.75 17.20 13.54
N GLU A 89 -6.63 18.11 13.98
CA GLU A 89 -6.46 19.55 13.71
C GLU A 89 -5.48 20.23 14.68
N GLU A 90 -5.33 19.71 15.90
CA GLU A 90 -4.63 20.38 17.00
C GLU A 90 -3.19 19.92 17.24
N THR A 91 -2.79 18.79 16.71
CA THR A 91 -1.50 18.18 17.02
C THR A 91 -0.47 18.47 15.93
N ALA A 92 0.54 19.26 16.23
CA ALA A 92 1.71 19.43 15.37
C ALA A 92 2.78 18.39 15.77
N GLY A 93 3.07 17.44 14.92
CA GLY A 93 4.19 16.50 15.07
C GLY A 93 5.49 17.07 14.46
N ILE A 94 6.63 16.44 14.76
CA ILE A 94 7.93 16.81 14.19
C ILE A 94 7.90 16.70 12.65
N THR A 95 7.09 15.80 12.12
CA THR A 95 6.93 15.56 10.67
C THR A 95 5.77 16.36 10.06
N SER A 96 5.24 17.37 10.78
CA SER A 96 4.11 18.19 10.33
C SER A 96 4.45 19.01 9.09
N ALA A 97 3.53 19.09 8.15
CA ALA A 97 3.64 19.90 6.94
C ALA A 97 2.33 20.61 6.57
N LYS A 98 1.26 20.53 7.39
CA LYS A 98 -0.05 21.12 7.03
C LYS A 98 0.03 22.64 6.82
N ASN A 99 0.89 23.33 7.53
CA ASN A 99 1.09 24.78 7.42
C ASN A 99 1.95 25.18 6.21
N TRP A 100 2.50 24.21 5.46
CA TRP A 100 3.29 24.45 4.26
C TRP A 100 2.42 24.47 3.01
N ILE A 101 1.16 24.01 3.13
CA ILE A 101 0.25 23.90 2.01
C ILE A 101 -0.79 25.02 2.05
N SER A 102 -1.02 25.60 0.90
CA SER A 102 -2.06 26.58 0.69
C SER A 102 -2.85 26.28 -0.59
N THR A 103 -4.11 26.70 -0.58
CA THR A 103 -4.98 26.68 -1.75
C THR A 103 -5.88 27.93 -1.73
N GLU A 104 -6.40 28.32 -2.87
CA GLU A 104 -7.27 29.51 -2.97
C GLU A 104 -8.70 29.28 -2.44
N ILE A 105 -9.11 28.02 -2.35
CA ILE A 105 -10.47 27.67 -1.92
C ILE A 105 -10.44 26.61 -0.81
N ASP A 106 -11.24 26.85 0.21
CA ASP A 106 -11.50 25.88 1.31
C ASP A 106 -12.84 25.17 1.13
N LYS A 107 -13.75 25.75 0.32
CA LYS A 107 -15.08 25.20 0.02
C LYS A 107 -15.47 25.45 -1.42
N ILE A 108 -16.16 24.49 -2.02
CA ILE A 108 -16.69 24.61 -3.37
C ILE A 108 -17.90 23.69 -3.55
N THR A 109 -18.91 24.18 -4.29
CA THR A 109 -20.05 23.37 -4.68
C THR A 109 -19.79 22.76 -6.06
N LEU A 110 -19.88 21.44 -6.17
CA LEU A 110 -19.73 20.69 -7.42
C LEU A 110 -21.02 19.95 -7.74
N ASN A 111 -21.49 20.06 -8.99
CA ASN A 111 -22.57 19.23 -9.52
C ASN A 111 -22.06 17.79 -9.77
N HIS A 112 -22.99 16.88 -9.96
CA HIS A 112 -22.62 15.54 -10.42
C HIS A 112 -21.90 15.61 -11.79
N GLY A 113 -20.77 14.89 -11.89
CA GLY A 113 -19.93 14.88 -13.08
C GLY A 113 -18.90 16.02 -13.13
N ASP A 114 -18.98 17.01 -12.23
CA ASP A 114 -17.99 18.08 -12.18
C ASP A 114 -16.62 17.54 -11.74
N ARG A 115 -15.59 17.95 -12.49
CA ARG A 115 -14.18 17.72 -12.26
C ARG A 115 -13.51 19.05 -11.91
N LEU A 116 -13.12 19.18 -10.67
CA LEU A 116 -12.36 20.32 -10.16
C LEU A 116 -10.87 20.07 -10.33
N ASN A 117 -10.16 20.94 -11.03
CA ASN A 117 -8.70 21.02 -11.01
C ASN A 117 -8.31 22.04 -9.95
N LEU A 118 -7.79 21.56 -8.83
CA LEU A 118 -7.44 22.36 -7.65
C LEU A 118 -5.93 22.49 -7.53
N PRO A 119 -5.32 23.65 -7.83
CA PRO A 119 -3.92 23.89 -7.53
C PRO A 119 -3.72 24.06 -6.03
N ILE A 120 -2.73 23.33 -5.51
CA ILE A 120 -2.20 23.48 -4.17
C ILE A 120 -0.74 23.94 -4.25
N THR A 121 -0.37 24.93 -3.48
CA THR A 121 1.01 25.40 -3.39
C THR A 121 1.62 24.88 -2.11
N ILE A 122 2.76 24.19 -2.23
CA ILE A 122 3.54 23.65 -1.15
C ILE A 122 4.81 24.48 -1.04
N LYS A 123 5.04 25.09 0.12
CA LYS A 123 6.23 25.92 0.39
C LYS A 123 6.90 25.45 1.68
N VAL A 124 8.12 24.95 1.57
CA VAL A 124 8.92 24.55 2.74
C VAL A 124 9.44 25.79 3.44
N PRO A 125 9.18 26.00 4.75
CA PRO A 125 9.71 27.14 5.50
C PRO A 125 11.24 27.12 5.62
N GLU A 126 11.80 28.22 6.01
CA GLU A 126 13.21 28.31 6.39
C GLU A 126 13.46 27.62 7.74
N GLY A 127 14.63 27.00 7.91
CA GLY A 127 15.05 26.40 9.17
C GLY A 127 14.37 25.05 9.50
N VAL A 128 13.69 24.42 8.54
CA VAL A 128 13.13 23.09 8.71
C VAL A 128 14.23 22.05 8.74
N GLU A 129 14.13 21.09 9.67
CA GLU A 129 15.06 19.98 9.78
C GLU A 129 14.97 19.04 8.56
N ALA A 130 16.12 18.48 8.16
CA ALA A 130 16.17 17.47 7.09
C ALA A 130 15.40 16.20 7.50
N GLY A 131 14.70 15.63 6.54
CA GLY A 131 13.90 14.43 6.76
C GLY A 131 12.57 14.45 6.01
N SER A 132 11.71 13.52 6.35
CA SER A 132 10.40 13.42 5.71
C SER A 132 9.29 14.06 6.52
N HIS A 133 8.47 14.83 5.84
CA HIS A 133 7.29 15.52 6.39
C HIS A 133 6.05 15.06 5.63
N TYR A 134 4.92 15.00 6.35
CA TYR A 134 3.72 14.32 5.84
C TYR A 134 2.47 15.15 6.08
N VAL A 135 1.67 15.30 5.04
CA VAL A 135 0.37 15.96 5.11
C VAL A 135 -0.61 15.31 4.15
N ALA A 136 -1.86 15.22 4.54
CA ALA A 136 -2.97 14.79 3.70
C ALA A 136 -3.84 15.98 3.32
N VAL A 137 -4.26 16.01 2.06
CA VAL A 137 -5.28 16.94 1.57
C VAL A 137 -6.58 16.17 1.42
N PHE A 138 -7.58 16.51 2.20
CA PHE A 138 -8.89 15.88 2.19
C PHE A 138 -9.93 16.74 1.49
N ALA A 139 -10.72 16.11 0.61
CA ALA A 139 -12.01 16.63 0.17
C ALA A 139 -13.12 15.87 0.89
N SER A 140 -13.96 16.57 1.64
CA SER A 140 -15.02 15.99 2.45
C SER A 140 -16.39 16.58 2.11
N VAL A 141 -17.42 15.73 2.13
CA VAL A 141 -18.82 16.09 1.91
C VAL A 141 -19.66 15.63 3.09
N ALA A 142 -20.49 16.51 3.62
CA ALA A 142 -21.48 16.11 4.62
C ALA A 142 -22.56 15.23 3.96
N GLY A 143 -22.83 14.08 4.55
CA GLY A 143 -23.92 13.21 4.15
C GLY A 143 -25.29 13.88 4.43
N GLU A 144 -26.31 13.48 3.69
CA GLU A 144 -27.67 13.85 3.99
C GLU A 144 -28.15 13.17 5.27
N ASN A 145 -28.85 13.93 6.13
CA ASN A 145 -29.54 13.37 7.28
C ASN A 145 -30.72 12.53 6.78
N LYS A 146 -30.59 11.21 6.72
CA LYS A 146 -31.73 10.31 6.52
C LYS A 146 -32.19 9.85 7.90
N ALA A 147 -33.19 10.48 8.47
CA ALA A 147 -34.28 9.91 9.27
C ALA A 147 -35.01 10.95 10.10
N GLU A 148 -36.30 11.08 9.89
CA GLU A 148 -37.23 11.65 10.86
C GLU A 148 -37.31 10.67 12.06
N GLY A 149 -36.98 11.15 13.25
CA GLY A 149 -37.30 10.46 14.52
C GLY A 149 -36.24 9.54 15.14
N GLN A 150 -34.99 9.42 14.61
CA GLN A 150 -33.91 8.69 15.25
C GLN A 150 -32.63 9.55 15.38
N GLN A 151 -31.74 9.14 16.28
CA GLN A 151 -30.43 9.80 16.52
C GLN A 151 -29.70 10.04 15.19
N VAL A 152 -29.51 11.32 14.83
CA VAL A 152 -28.93 11.73 13.54
C VAL A 152 -27.45 11.37 13.50
N VAL A 153 -27.08 10.30 12.82
CA VAL A 153 -25.69 9.97 12.51
C VAL A 153 -25.29 10.80 11.29
N LYS A 154 -24.48 11.83 11.50
CA LYS A 154 -23.92 12.64 10.42
C LYS A 154 -22.78 11.87 9.75
N LEU A 155 -23.09 11.17 8.66
CA LEU A 155 -22.07 10.52 7.82
C LEU A 155 -21.31 11.60 7.05
N VAL A 156 -19.98 11.65 7.24
CA VAL A 156 -19.08 12.48 6.45
C VAL A 156 -18.24 11.55 5.56
N SER A 157 -18.46 11.64 4.26
CA SER A 157 -17.60 10.96 3.28
C SER A 157 -16.38 11.84 3.00
N ARG A 158 -15.18 11.27 3.08
CA ARG A 158 -13.95 11.98 2.73
C ARG A 158 -13.03 11.12 1.87
N VAL A 159 -12.33 11.75 0.94
CA VAL A 159 -11.23 11.19 0.15
C VAL A 159 -10.03 12.10 0.28
N GLY A 160 -8.83 11.55 0.15
CA GLY A 160 -7.61 12.35 0.36
C GLY A 160 -6.44 11.93 -0.51
N THR A 161 -5.54 12.89 -0.72
CA THR A 161 -4.20 12.71 -1.28
C THR A 161 -3.18 12.76 -0.16
N LEU A 162 -2.32 11.76 -0.06
CA LEU A 162 -1.19 11.77 0.86
C LEU A 162 0.01 12.44 0.17
N ILE A 163 0.63 13.40 0.85
CA ILE A 163 1.80 14.13 0.36
C ILE A 163 2.97 13.82 1.27
N LEU A 164 4.03 13.27 0.67
CA LEU A 164 5.28 12.93 1.32
C LEU A 164 6.36 13.88 0.79
N ILE A 165 6.87 14.73 1.66
CA ILE A 165 7.88 15.74 1.33
C ILE A 165 9.19 15.31 1.98
N ASN A 166 10.23 15.12 1.19
CA ASN A 166 11.58 14.91 1.70
C ASN A 166 12.35 16.23 1.64
N VAL A 167 12.78 16.74 2.80
CA VAL A 167 13.66 17.90 2.90
C VAL A 167 15.11 17.38 2.88
N PRO A 168 15.91 17.73 1.84
CA PRO A 168 17.28 17.29 1.73
C PRO A 168 18.16 17.82 2.86
N GLY A 169 19.20 17.04 3.25
CA GLY A 169 20.16 17.41 4.29
C GLY A 169 20.77 16.19 4.97
N ALA A 170 20.90 16.22 6.29
CA ALA A 170 21.39 15.11 7.10
C ALA A 170 20.36 13.97 7.22
N ASN A 171 20.02 13.36 6.08
CA ASN A 171 19.09 12.25 6.03
C ASN A 171 19.74 10.98 6.58
N ARG A 172 19.04 10.31 7.49
CA ARG A 172 19.43 9.01 8.01
C ARG A 172 18.50 7.95 7.42
N GLU A 173 19.07 7.10 6.59
CA GLU A 173 18.41 5.97 5.98
C GLU A 173 18.81 4.71 6.75
N SER A 174 17.90 4.19 7.56
CA SER A 174 18.16 3.03 8.40
C SER A 174 16.86 2.27 8.63
N GLY A 175 16.92 0.93 8.60
CA GLY A 175 15.76 0.07 8.80
C GLY A 175 16.17 -1.38 8.92
N GLU A 176 15.24 -2.21 9.40
CA GLU A 176 15.48 -3.62 9.67
C GLU A 176 14.21 -4.46 9.49
N ILE A 177 14.39 -5.74 9.16
CA ILE A 177 13.31 -6.74 9.19
C ILE A 177 13.14 -7.19 10.64
N THR A 178 12.07 -6.76 11.29
CA THR A 178 11.77 -7.16 12.68
C THR A 178 11.02 -8.50 12.77
N GLU A 179 10.35 -8.90 11.70
CA GLU A 179 9.62 -10.17 11.62
C GLU A 179 9.61 -10.69 10.19
N PHE A 180 9.95 -11.98 10.02
CA PHE A 180 9.68 -12.73 8.80
C PHE A 180 9.18 -14.12 9.17
N LYS A 181 7.94 -14.44 8.79
CA LYS A 181 7.31 -15.71 9.14
C LYS A 181 6.32 -16.19 8.11
N THR A 182 5.99 -17.45 8.17
CA THR A 182 4.86 -18.08 7.49
C THR A 182 3.61 -18.10 8.38
N ASP A 183 2.41 -18.15 7.80
CA ASP A 183 1.15 -18.28 8.56
C ASP A 183 1.07 -19.61 9.33
N LYS A 184 1.77 -20.66 8.87
CA LYS A 184 1.87 -21.96 9.52
C LYS A 184 3.28 -22.49 9.48
N LYS A 185 3.68 -23.27 10.46
CA LYS A 185 4.95 -24.00 10.47
C LYS A 185 4.86 -25.33 9.70
N PHE A 186 3.66 -25.94 9.68
CA PHE A 186 3.38 -27.20 9.00
C PHE A 186 2.21 -27.03 8.03
N TYR A 187 2.45 -27.43 6.79
CA TYR A 187 1.48 -27.35 5.71
C TYR A 187 1.07 -28.76 5.27
N ARG A 188 -0.20 -28.92 5.01
CA ARG A 188 -0.72 -30.10 4.32
C ARG A 188 -0.57 -29.97 2.80
N ASN A 189 -0.76 -28.74 2.31
CA ASN A 189 -0.67 -28.29 0.92
C ASN A 189 -0.54 -26.77 0.94
N GLY A 190 -0.15 -26.15 -0.18
CA GLY A 190 -0.17 -24.71 -0.32
C GLY A 190 -1.57 -24.14 -0.55
N PRO A 191 -1.70 -22.81 -0.68
CA PRO A 191 -0.60 -21.85 -0.76
C PRO A 191 0.13 -21.64 0.59
N VAL A 192 1.34 -21.04 0.53
CA VAL A 192 2.11 -20.62 1.70
C VAL A 192 2.09 -19.09 1.77
N ASN A 193 1.59 -18.54 2.88
CA ASN A 193 1.54 -17.11 3.09
C ASN A 193 2.72 -16.66 3.96
N PHE A 194 3.47 -15.68 3.43
CA PHE A 194 4.57 -15.02 4.13
C PHE A 194 4.11 -13.69 4.69
N SER A 195 4.60 -13.34 5.86
CA SER A 195 4.38 -12.05 6.50
C SER A 195 5.73 -11.47 6.88
N THR A 196 6.01 -10.27 6.39
CA THR A 196 7.22 -9.51 6.67
C THR A 196 6.84 -8.24 7.42
N VAL A 197 7.55 -7.91 8.48
CA VAL A 197 7.47 -6.59 9.14
C VAL A 197 8.82 -5.91 8.97
N PHE A 198 8.81 -4.75 8.33
CA PHE A 198 9.97 -3.88 8.20
C PHE A 198 9.76 -2.65 9.09
N LYS A 199 10.76 -2.32 9.90
CA LYS A 199 10.83 -1.13 10.74
C LYS A 199 11.81 -0.14 10.14
N ASN A 200 11.32 1.06 9.86
CA ASN A 200 12.15 2.18 9.46
C ASN A 200 12.60 2.93 10.71
N THR A 201 13.91 2.95 10.99
CA THR A 201 14.52 3.66 12.12
C THR A 201 15.18 4.99 11.72
N GLY A 202 15.03 5.35 10.43
CA GLY A 202 15.54 6.58 9.85
C GLY A 202 14.57 7.76 10.00
N ASN A 203 15.02 8.97 9.59
CA ASN A 203 14.20 10.18 9.55
C ASN A 203 13.54 10.45 8.19
N VAL A 204 13.75 9.60 7.21
CA VAL A 204 13.12 9.67 5.88
C VAL A 204 12.22 8.46 5.64
N TYR A 205 11.12 8.65 4.86
CA TYR A 205 10.34 7.51 4.42
C TYR A 205 11.18 6.62 3.50
N GLN A 206 10.89 5.33 3.50
CA GLN A 206 11.64 4.37 2.71
C GLN A 206 10.73 3.59 1.76
N LYS A 207 11.19 3.47 0.52
CA LYS A 207 10.58 2.56 -0.46
C LYS A 207 11.27 1.20 -0.32
N VAL A 208 10.53 0.24 0.20
CA VAL A 208 11.02 -1.11 0.44
C VAL A 208 10.56 -2.00 -0.69
N ARG A 209 11.50 -2.74 -1.29
CA ARG A 209 11.25 -3.81 -2.26
C ARG A 209 11.79 -5.09 -1.68
N GLY A 210 11.16 -6.21 -1.97
CA GLY A 210 11.60 -7.48 -1.42
C GLY A 210 11.46 -8.62 -2.40
N GLU A 211 12.22 -9.67 -2.15
CA GLU A 211 12.19 -10.91 -2.88
C GLU A 211 12.37 -12.09 -1.91
N ILE A 212 11.56 -13.13 -2.08
CA ILE A 212 11.64 -14.35 -1.29
C ILE A 212 12.12 -15.49 -2.18
N SER A 213 13.27 -16.05 -1.87
CA SER A 213 13.79 -17.26 -2.51
C SER A 213 13.45 -18.48 -1.66
N VAL A 214 12.75 -19.46 -2.23
CA VAL A 214 12.42 -20.70 -1.53
C VAL A 214 13.31 -21.83 -2.00
N THR A 215 14.02 -22.49 -1.07
CA THR A 215 14.89 -23.63 -1.32
C THR A 215 14.32 -24.90 -0.68
N ASN A 216 14.56 -26.05 -1.32
CA ASN A 216 14.21 -27.36 -0.78
C ASN A 216 15.32 -27.90 0.13
N ILE A 217 15.13 -29.11 0.68
CA ILE A 217 16.09 -29.76 1.58
C ILE A 217 17.45 -30.03 0.94
N LEU A 218 17.52 -30.12 -0.39
CA LEU A 218 18.75 -30.34 -1.16
C LEU A 218 19.47 -29.00 -1.49
N GLY A 219 18.94 -27.85 -1.03
CA GLY A 219 19.49 -26.54 -1.32
C GLY A 219 19.12 -25.99 -2.72
N ALA A 220 18.36 -26.72 -3.51
CA ALA A 220 17.91 -26.22 -4.81
C ALA A 220 16.84 -25.15 -4.65
N GLN A 221 17.01 -24.01 -5.32
CA GLN A 221 16.01 -22.94 -5.39
C GLN A 221 14.84 -23.41 -6.26
N ILE A 222 13.63 -23.41 -5.70
CA ILE A 222 12.42 -23.92 -6.35
C ILE A 222 11.36 -22.87 -6.60
N ALA A 223 11.52 -21.69 -6.03
CA ALA A 223 10.68 -20.52 -6.27
C ALA A 223 11.43 -19.23 -5.96
N GLN A 224 11.00 -18.18 -6.65
CA GLN A 224 11.39 -16.79 -6.44
C GLN A 224 10.11 -15.97 -6.47
N ILE A 225 9.80 -15.29 -5.37
CA ILE A 225 8.50 -14.66 -5.13
C ILE A 225 8.76 -13.18 -4.90
N PRO A 226 8.33 -12.29 -5.82
CA PRO A 226 8.44 -10.87 -5.60
C PRO A 226 7.51 -10.44 -4.46
N VAL A 227 8.00 -9.64 -3.54
CA VAL A 227 7.19 -8.95 -2.54
C VAL A 227 6.78 -7.61 -3.14
N LYS A 228 5.48 -7.31 -3.13
CA LYS A 228 4.98 -6.02 -3.65
C LYS A 228 5.65 -4.86 -2.93
N ASP A 229 6.10 -3.86 -3.69
CA ASP A 229 6.70 -2.64 -3.15
C ASP A 229 5.79 -1.93 -2.15
N TRP A 230 6.39 -1.44 -1.07
CA TRP A 230 5.64 -0.68 -0.05
C TRP A 230 6.48 0.46 0.52
N VAL A 231 5.77 1.49 0.99
CA VAL A 231 6.39 2.64 1.63
C VAL A 231 6.28 2.50 3.14
N VAL A 232 7.38 2.72 3.86
CA VAL A 232 7.43 2.76 5.32
C VAL A 232 7.86 4.15 5.77
N LEU A 233 6.98 4.84 6.50
CA LEU A 233 7.22 6.19 6.97
C LEU A 233 8.34 6.22 8.01
N SER A 234 8.92 7.40 8.27
CA SER A 234 9.97 7.56 9.28
C SER A 234 9.51 7.09 10.66
N ASN A 235 10.39 6.41 11.37
CA ASN A 235 10.15 5.86 12.72
C ASN A 235 8.88 4.98 12.82
N ALA A 236 8.55 4.23 11.77
CA ALA A 236 7.36 3.40 11.69
C ALA A 236 7.67 1.96 11.32
N SER A 237 6.71 1.09 11.63
CA SER A 237 6.72 -0.32 11.23
C SER A 237 5.58 -0.60 10.25
N ARG A 238 5.82 -1.45 9.25
CA ARG A 238 4.76 -1.83 8.31
C ARG A 238 4.87 -3.30 7.92
N ARG A 239 3.71 -3.95 7.92
CA ARG A 239 3.57 -5.34 7.50
C ARG A 239 3.31 -5.42 6.00
N GLN A 240 3.98 -6.36 5.34
CA GLN A 240 3.75 -6.71 3.95
C GLN A 240 3.56 -8.22 3.84
N ALA A 241 2.57 -8.64 3.06
CA ALA A 241 2.30 -10.04 2.78
C ALA A 241 2.82 -10.43 1.38
N ALA A 242 3.21 -11.68 1.24
CA ALA A 242 3.49 -12.32 -0.03
C ALA A 242 2.96 -13.75 -0.01
N GLU A 243 2.65 -14.31 -1.17
CA GLU A 243 2.07 -15.65 -1.30
C GLU A 243 2.87 -16.50 -2.27
N TRP A 244 3.13 -17.73 -1.89
CA TRP A 244 3.63 -18.77 -2.78
C TRP A 244 2.46 -19.68 -3.18
N ASP A 245 1.90 -19.44 -4.34
CA ASP A 245 0.77 -20.21 -4.90
C ASP A 245 1.24 -21.53 -5.54
N LYS A 246 1.74 -22.44 -4.70
CA LYS A 246 2.07 -23.81 -5.11
C LYS A 246 1.22 -24.81 -4.32
N LYS A 247 0.30 -25.49 -5.00
CA LYS A 247 -0.63 -26.42 -4.34
C LYS A 247 0.07 -27.64 -3.76
N TRP A 248 0.98 -28.25 -4.50
CA TRP A 248 1.67 -29.49 -4.10
C TRP A 248 3.04 -29.19 -3.57
N ILE A 249 3.21 -29.35 -2.27
CA ILE A 249 4.47 -29.16 -1.54
C ILE A 249 4.72 -30.35 -0.63
N LEU A 250 5.96 -30.85 -0.61
CA LEU A 250 6.40 -31.99 0.23
C LEU A 250 7.84 -31.79 0.67
N GLY A 251 8.08 -31.93 1.96
CA GLY A 251 9.39 -31.88 2.57
C GLY A 251 9.65 -30.62 3.41
N ARG A 252 10.93 -30.36 3.64
CA ARG A 252 11.42 -29.18 4.38
C ARG A 252 11.79 -28.10 3.38
N TYR A 253 11.34 -26.87 3.65
CA TYR A 253 11.65 -25.70 2.87
C TYR A 253 12.28 -24.61 3.73
N LYS A 254 13.18 -23.85 3.14
CA LYS A 254 13.78 -22.66 3.72
C LYS A 254 13.44 -21.49 2.78
N ALA A 255 12.77 -20.50 3.30
CA ALA A 255 12.52 -19.25 2.60
C ALA A 255 13.51 -18.21 3.10
N HIS A 256 14.21 -17.58 2.18
CA HIS A 256 15.15 -16.48 2.41
C HIS A 256 14.56 -15.22 1.81
N LEU A 257 14.29 -14.25 2.67
CA LEU A 257 13.82 -12.92 2.28
C LEU A 257 15.01 -11.98 2.17
N LYS A 258 15.10 -11.26 1.08
CA LYS A 258 16.00 -10.13 0.89
C LYS A 258 15.18 -8.90 0.59
N VAL A 259 15.39 -7.82 1.36
CA VAL A 259 14.79 -6.52 1.12
C VAL A 259 15.82 -5.51 0.71
N PHE A 260 15.40 -4.59 -0.16
CA PHE A 260 16.17 -3.44 -0.62
C PHE A 260 15.41 -2.19 -0.19
N TYR A 261 16.10 -1.23 0.42
CA TYR A 261 15.50 -0.03 0.95
C TYR A 261 16.45 1.17 0.85
N GLY A 262 16.03 2.33 1.33
CA GLY A 262 16.71 3.60 1.15
C GLY A 262 16.21 4.38 -0.07
N LEU A 263 16.55 5.65 -0.16
CA LEU A 263 16.16 6.54 -1.27
C LEU A 263 16.74 6.06 -2.60
N GLY A 264 17.96 5.50 -2.57
CA GLY A 264 18.62 4.88 -3.73
C GLY A 264 18.33 3.39 -3.88
N GLY A 265 17.66 2.73 -2.91
CA GLY A 265 17.40 1.30 -2.93
C GLY A 265 18.65 0.41 -2.82
N ASN A 266 19.75 0.95 -2.26
CA ASN A 266 21.07 0.31 -2.18
C ASN A 266 21.37 -0.30 -0.80
N LEU A 267 20.53 -0.06 0.20
CA LEU A 267 20.61 -0.72 1.50
C LEU A 267 19.85 -2.04 1.44
N THR A 268 20.35 -3.04 2.15
CA THR A 268 19.74 -4.38 2.17
C THR A 268 19.67 -4.91 3.59
N ASP A 269 18.64 -5.72 3.84
CA ASP A 269 18.52 -6.55 5.03
C ASP A 269 17.91 -7.90 4.64
N GLU A 270 18.26 -8.96 5.38
CA GLU A 270 17.91 -10.33 5.02
C GLU A 270 17.41 -11.10 6.24
N ASN A 271 16.45 -11.98 6.03
CA ASN A 271 15.92 -12.85 7.08
C ASN A 271 15.46 -14.19 6.50
N GLU A 272 15.37 -15.22 7.34
CA GLU A 272 15.05 -16.56 6.91
C GLU A 272 13.96 -17.21 7.77
N VAL A 273 13.14 -18.04 7.14
CA VAL A 273 12.17 -18.88 7.86
C VAL A 273 12.16 -20.30 7.30
N VAL A 274 12.00 -21.27 8.18
CA VAL A 274 11.88 -22.68 7.81
C VAL A 274 10.46 -23.16 8.08
N PHE A 275 9.89 -23.86 7.10
CA PHE A 275 8.59 -24.50 7.21
C PHE A 275 8.61 -25.91 6.61
N TYR A 276 7.60 -26.69 6.93
CA TYR A 276 7.48 -28.09 6.54
C TYR A 276 6.15 -28.33 5.83
N ALA A 277 6.17 -29.19 4.83
CA ALA A 277 4.97 -29.62 4.13
C ALA A 277 4.89 -31.14 4.12
N PHE A 278 3.80 -31.69 4.65
CA PHE A 278 3.54 -33.12 4.66
C PHE A 278 2.07 -33.42 4.42
N PRO A 279 1.70 -33.83 3.19
CA PRO A 279 0.35 -34.20 2.84
C PRO A 279 0.00 -35.60 3.40
N TRP A 280 -0.20 -35.69 4.72
CA TRP A 280 -0.41 -36.93 5.45
C TRP A 280 -1.53 -37.82 4.90
N HIS A 281 -2.56 -37.24 4.30
CA HIS A 281 -3.64 -37.97 3.66
C HIS A 281 -3.20 -38.77 2.43
N ILE A 282 -2.20 -38.27 1.67
CA ILE A 282 -1.61 -38.98 0.55
C ILE A 282 -0.71 -40.11 1.10
N ALA A 283 0.04 -39.86 2.16
CA ALA A 283 0.84 -40.90 2.83
C ALA A 283 -0.03 -42.03 3.36
N LEU A 284 -1.19 -41.71 3.96
CA LEU A 284 -2.20 -42.71 4.37
C LEU A 284 -2.75 -43.51 3.19
N LEU A 285 -3.06 -42.84 2.08
CA LEU A 285 -3.55 -43.52 0.88
C LEU A 285 -2.50 -44.49 0.32
N ILE A 286 -1.24 -44.05 0.24
CA ILE A 286 -0.12 -44.89 -0.21
C ILE A 286 0.04 -46.09 0.72
N LEU A 287 -0.01 -45.89 2.05
CA LEU A 287 0.09 -46.96 3.03
C LEU A 287 -1.06 -47.99 2.85
N LEU A 288 -2.28 -47.50 2.64
CA LEU A 288 -3.43 -48.39 2.38
C LEU A 288 -3.25 -49.21 1.10
N ILE A 289 -2.76 -48.58 0.04
CA ILE A 289 -2.47 -49.27 -1.23
C ILE A 289 -1.38 -50.33 -1.00
N LEU A 290 -0.30 -50.03 -0.27
CA LEU A 290 0.76 -50.97 0.03
C LEU A 290 0.24 -52.18 0.87
N ILE A 291 -0.64 -51.92 1.81
CA ILE A 291 -1.32 -52.98 2.58
C ILE A 291 -2.14 -53.90 1.70
N VAL A 292 -2.93 -53.32 0.78
CA VAL A 292 -3.75 -54.09 -0.19
C VAL A 292 -2.84 -54.92 -1.10
N ILE A 293 -1.77 -54.34 -1.61
CA ILE A 293 -0.76 -55.04 -2.45
C ILE A 293 -0.13 -56.18 -1.68
N TYR A 294 0.28 -55.95 -0.42
CA TYR A 294 0.86 -56.98 0.42
C TYR A 294 -0.08 -58.18 0.61
N TYR A 295 -1.35 -57.96 0.92
CA TYR A 295 -2.31 -59.03 1.07
C TYR A 295 -2.65 -59.74 -0.26
N ALA A 296 -2.68 -59.03 -1.35
CA ALA A 296 -2.84 -59.56 -2.70
C ALA A 296 -1.68 -60.51 -3.06
N PHE A 297 -0.43 -60.10 -2.85
CA PHE A 297 0.73 -60.92 -3.04
C PHE A 297 0.71 -62.17 -2.15
N LYS A 298 0.43 -62.00 -0.84
CA LYS A 298 0.33 -63.13 0.11
C LYS A 298 -0.75 -64.13 -0.37
N TYR A 299 -1.88 -63.67 -0.85
CA TYR A 299 -2.95 -64.53 -1.39
C TYR A 299 -2.51 -65.27 -2.67
N LEU A 300 -1.87 -64.57 -3.61
CA LEU A 300 -1.36 -65.17 -4.83
C LEU A 300 -0.28 -66.20 -4.56
N PHE A 301 0.71 -65.89 -3.73
CA PHE A 301 1.79 -66.83 -3.39
C PHE A 301 1.33 -68.02 -2.53
N SER A 302 0.23 -67.87 -1.76
CA SER A 302 -0.36 -69.03 -1.04
C SER A 302 -1.03 -70.04 -1.96
N LYS A 303 -1.34 -69.64 -3.21
CA LYS A 303 -1.91 -70.55 -4.21
C LYS A 303 -0.89 -71.12 -5.18
N PHE A 304 0.33 -70.60 -5.23
CA PHE A 304 1.43 -71.13 -6.06
C PHE A 304 2.37 -71.98 -5.23
N GLU A 305 2.20 -73.32 -5.21
CA GLU A 305 3.24 -74.27 -4.78
C GLU A 305 4.36 -74.24 -5.81
N ILE A 306 5.55 -73.77 -5.46
CA ILE A 306 6.76 -73.89 -6.26
C ILE A 306 7.18 -75.37 -6.18
N ARG A 307 6.72 -76.19 -7.11
CA ARG A 307 7.16 -77.57 -7.28
C ARG A 307 8.63 -77.54 -7.71
N ARG A 308 9.60 -77.80 -6.83
CA ARG A 308 10.98 -78.09 -7.21
C ARG A 308 11.01 -79.32 -8.08
N ARG A 309 11.41 -79.18 -9.32
CA ARG A 309 11.65 -80.28 -10.26
C ARG A 309 12.91 -81.02 -9.73
N GLU A 310 12.74 -82.15 -9.09
CA GLU A 310 13.85 -83.05 -8.80
C GLU A 310 14.40 -83.60 -10.11
N GLU A 311 15.70 -83.38 -10.36
CA GLU A 311 16.39 -84.01 -11.50
C GLU A 311 16.48 -85.52 -11.25
N PRO A 312 16.19 -86.37 -12.27
CA PRO A 312 16.34 -87.81 -12.12
C PRO A 312 17.84 -88.19 -11.96
N LYS A 313 18.18 -88.88 -10.86
CA LYS A 313 19.50 -89.49 -10.66
C LYS A 313 19.68 -90.51 -11.78
N GLN A 314 20.67 -90.27 -12.64
CA GLN A 314 21.19 -91.29 -13.58
C GLN A 314 22.00 -92.34 -12.75
N PHE A 315 21.61 -93.62 -12.92
CA PHE A 315 22.40 -94.78 -12.45
C PHE A 315 23.38 -95.19 -13.58
#